data_2eb3c72cf7154c615b458946da7a656b
#
_entry.id   2eb3c72cf7154c615b458946da7a656b
#
_cell.length_a   1.000
_cell.length_b   1.000
_cell.length_c   1.000
_cell.angle_alpha   90.00
_cell.angle_beta   90.00
_cell.angle_gamma   90.00
#
_symmetry.space_group_name_H-M   'P 1'
#
loop_
_entity.id
_entity.type
_entity.pdbx_description
1 polymer ?
#
loop_
_entity_poly.entity_id
_entity_poly.type
_entity_poly.pdbx_seq_one_letter_code
_entity_poly.pdbx_strand_id
1 'polypeptide(L)'
;TGNNTQFLSDPTGNRRWLPFEVKSIVSPRDHPFHYEGIYSQALALYQSGFQYWFTKEEIQELNRHNKQFETPRLEHELVDLYFRKPTDSELGEFMSVARALQIISNGISQKLSAVNVGRAFSDLGFKRVRTNSSRGFIVVCRSAEEIKAYQHRLSADAQPDTADDLPC
;
A
#
# COMPACT_ATOMS: atom_id res chain seq x y z
N THR A 1 -9.04 16.24 6.38
CA THR A 1 -9.61 16.21 5.02
C THR A 1 -8.55 16.62 4.02
N GLY A 2 -8.47 15.97 2.90
CA GLY A 2 -7.52 16.24 1.83
C GLY A 2 -8.05 15.75 0.49
N ASN A 3 -7.49 16.27 -0.59
CA ASN A 3 -7.88 15.90 -1.95
C ASN A 3 -6.99 14.79 -2.54
N ASN A 4 -6.02 14.32 -1.76
CA ASN A 4 -5.17 13.21 -2.18
C ASN A 4 -5.81 11.90 -1.73
N THR A 5 -6.04 10.98 -2.65
CA THR A 5 -6.58 9.65 -2.36
C THR A 5 -5.56 8.75 -1.67
N GLN A 6 -4.26 8.94 -1.93
CA GLN A 6 -3.16 8.18 -1.34
C GLN A 6 -2.44 9.02 -0.28
N PHE A 7 -2.87 8.93 0.96
CA PHE A 7 -2.34 9.76 2.06
C PHE A 7 -1.87 8.96 3.28
N LEU A 8 -2.12 7.65 3.32
CA LEU A 8 -1.71 6.81 4.43
C LEU A 8 -0.25 6.38 4.25
N SER A 9 0.63 6.85 5.13
CA SER A 9 2.07 6.58 5.08
C SER A 9 2.60 5.78 6.27
N ASP A 10 1.75 5.42 7.26
CA ASP A 10 2.20 4.71 8.46
C ASP A 10 2.63 3.27 8.13
N PRO A 11 3.93 2.93 8.31
CA PRO A 11 4.43 1.60 8.05
C PRO A 11 4.01 0.55 9.09
N THR A 12 3.48 0.97 10.24
CA THR A 12 3.09 0.06 11.34
C THR A 12 1.65 -0.41 11.27
N GLY A 13 0.89 0.13 10.31
CA GLY A 13 -0.51 -0.17 10.08
C GLY A 13 -1.43 1.02 10.33
N ASN A 14 -2.42 1.14 9.48
CA ASN A 14 -3.34 2.27 9.45
C ASN A 14 -4.64 2.01 10.24
N ARG A 15 -4.58 1.17 11.29
CA ARG A 15 -5.74 0.71 12.10
C ARG A 15 -6.54 1.82 12.79
N ARG A 16 -5.99 3.04 12.84
CA ARG A 16 -6.65 4.22 13.45
C ARG A 16 -7.32 5.10 12.42
N TRP A 17 -7.18 4.77 11.15
CA TRP A 17 -7.73 5.53 10.05
C TRP A 17 -8.95 4.83 9.48
N LEU A 18 -10.02 5.58 9.30
CA LEU A 18 -11.26 5.19 8.63
C LEU A 18 -11.46 6.15 7.45
N PRO A 19 -10.73 5.94 6.33
CA PRO A 19 -10.85 6.81 5.17
C PRO A 19 -12.19 6.59 4.46
N PHE A 20 -12.82 7.67 4.08
CA PHE A 20 -14.03 7.70 3.28
C PHE A 20 -13.84 8.64 2.10
N GLU A 21 -14.25 8.20 0.94
CA GLU A 21 -14.33 9.05 -0.23
C GLU A 21 -15.69 9.75 -0.27
N VAL A 22 -15.66 11.09 -0.30
CA VAL A 22 -16.87 11.91 -0.38
C VAL A 22 -17.19 12.15 -1.85
N LYS A 23 -18.25 11.54 -2.36
CA LYS A 23 -18.68 11.69 -3.77
C LYS A 23 -19.46 12.98 -4.03
N SER A 24 -20.22 13.44 -3.04
CA SER A 24 -20.97 14.69 -3.14
C SER A 24 -21.16 15.33 -1.75
N ILE A 25 -21.25 16.63 -1.71
CA ILE A 25 -21.48 17.39 -0.48
C ILE A 25 -22.75 18.19 -0.65
N VAL A 26 -23.68 18.02 0.29
CA VAL A 26 -24.85 18.88 0.43
C VAL A 26 -24.51 19.99 1.42
N SER A 27 -24.83 21.25 1.06
CA SER A 27 -24.50 22.39 1.89
C SER A 27 -25.23 22.30 3.26
N PRO A 28 -24.51 22.36 4.39
CA PRO A 28 -25.16 22.36 5.71
C PRO A 28 -26.02 23.59 5.99
N ARG A 29 -25.90 24.65 5.18
CA ARG A 29 -26.75 25.83 5.26
C ARG A 29 -28.14 25.56 4.73
N ASP A 30 -28.23 24.78 3.66
CA ASP A 30 -29.50 24.43 3.00
C ASP A 30 -30.13 23.18 3.64
N HIS A 31 -29.29 22.32 4.22
CA HIS A 31 -29.68 21.08 4.88
C HIS A 31 -28.99 20.98 6.25
N PRO A 32 -29.50 21.65 7.29
CA PRO A 32 -28.90 21.63 8.62
C PRO A 32 -28.95 20.24 9.24
N PHE A 33 -27.91 19.89 9.97
CA PHE A 33 -27.83 18.59 10.67
C PHE A 33 -28.90 18.55 11.79
N HIS A 34 -29.56 17.41 11.89
CA HIS A 34 -30.48 17.12 13.00
C HIS A 34 -29.67 16.63 14.21
N TYR A 35 -29.05 17.57 14.92
CA TYR A 35 -28.15 17.28 16.05
C TYR A 35 -28.82 16.48 17.17
N GLU A 36 -30.07 16.78 17.51
CA GLU A 36 -30.80 16.04 18.53
C GLU A 36 -30.94 14.55 18.19
N GLY A 37 -31.21 14.21 16.92
CA GLY A 37 -31.27 12.84 16.45
C GLY A 37 -29.92 12.14 16.53
N ILE A 38 -28.85 12.84 16.14
CA ILE A 38 -27.48 12.28 16.20
C ILE A 38 -27.08 11.97 17.65
N TYR A 39 -27.30 12.91 18.57
CA TYR A 39 -26.97 12.71 19.98
C TYR A 39 -27.86 11.66 20.65
N SER A 40 -29.15 11.62 20.32
CA SER A 40 -30.06 10.58 20.84
C SER A 40 -29.67 9.19 20.39
N GLN A 41 -29.25 9.03 19.12
CA GLN A 41 -28.75 7.78 18.61
C GLN A 41 -27.45 7.36 19.30
N ALA A 42 -26.50 8.29 19.45
CA ALA A 42 -25.23 8.02 20.14
C ALA A 42 -25.47 7.59 21.59
N LEU A 43 -26.39 8.24 22.30
CA LEU A 43 -26.76 7.88 23.67
C LEU A 43 -27.41 6.50 23.74
N ALA A 44 -28.32 6.18 22.82
CA ALA A 44 -28.95 4.87 22.75
C ALA A 44 -27.94 3.75 22.48
N LEU A 45 -26.97 3.96 21.58
CA LEU A 45 -25.88 3.04 21.32
C LEU A 45 -25.00 2.84 22.57
N TYR A 46 -24.66 3.92 23.25
CA TYR A 46 -23.89 3.84 24.50
C TYR A 46 -24.64 3.05 25.58
N GLN A 47 -25.92 3.32 25.79
CA GLN A 47 -26.77 2.64 26.78
C GLN A 47 -27.01 1.15 26.46
N SER A 48 -27.03 0.79 25.16
CA SER A 48 -27.15 -0.60 24.72
C SER A 48 -25.87 -1.43 24.86
N GLY A 49 -24.76 -0.80 25.29
CA GLY A 49 -23.44 -1.46 25.38
C GLY A 49 -22.82 -1.73 24.03
N PHE A 50 -23.12 -0.87 23.03
CA PHE A 50 -22.51 -1.00 21.69
C PHE A 50 -20.99 -1.04 21.78
N GLN A 51 -20.37 -2.02 21.11
CA GLN A 51 -18.92 -2.18 21.05
C GLN A 51 -18.30 -1.05 20.19
N TYR A 52 -17.49 -0.19 20.78
CA TYR A 52 -16.86 0.97 20.12
C TYR A 52 -15.40 0.71 19.70
N TRP A 53 -14.91 -0.50 19.90
CA TRP A 53 -13.57 -0.90 19.45
C TRP A 53 -13.68 -2.02 18.41
N PHE A 54 -12.68 -2.10 17.54
CA PHE A 54 -12.61 -3.14 16.52
C PHE A 54 -12.04 -4.45 17.09
N THR A 55 -12.61 -5.57 16.68
CA THR A 55 -12.04 -6.91 16.88
C THR A 55 -10.79 -7.10 16.00
N LYS A 56 -10.07 -8.20 16.21
CA LYS A 56 -8.90 -8.53 15.38
C LYS A 56 -9.28 -8.75 13.91
N GLU A 57 -10.42 -9.37 13.68
CA GLU A 57 -10.96 -9.66 12.36
C GLU A 57 -11.36 -8.36 11.63
N GLU A 58 -12.07 -7.48 12.32
CA GLU A 58 -12.44 -6.15 11.80
C GLU A 58 -11.22 -5.29 11.51
N ILE A 59 -10.16 -5.36 12.34
CA ILE A 59 -8.88 -4.68 12.07
C ILE A 59 -8.22 -5.23 10.79
N GLN A 60 -8.30 -6.54 10.52
CA GLN A 60 -7.77 -7.10 9.29
C GLN A 60 -8.53 -6.60 8.06
N GLU A 61 -9.85 -6.52 8.15
CA GLU A 61 -10.69 -5.98 7.08
C GLU A 61 -10.43 -4.48 6.86
N LEU A 62 -10.33 -3.72 7.94
CA LEU A 62 -9.97 -2.30 7.89
C LEU A 62 -8.59 -2.09 7.22
N ASN A 63 -7.59 -2.89 7.57
CA ASN A 63 -6.28 -2.82 6.95
C ASN A 63 -6.33 -3.17 5.45
N ARG A 64 -7.19 -4.11 5.05
CA ARG A 64 -7.40 -4.43 3.63
C ARG A 64 -8.04 -3.25 2.90
N HIS A 65 -9.05 -2.63 3.48
CA HIS A 65 -9.69 -1.43 2.93
C HIS A 65 -8.69 -0.27 2.81
N ASN A 66 -7.85 -0.07 3.81
CA ASN A 66 -6.91 1.04 3.87
C ASN A 66 -5.78 0.95 2.84
N LYS A 67 -5.48 -0.23 2.29
CA LYS A 67 -4.43 -0.41 1.28
C LYS A 67 -4.60 0.49 0.05
N GLN A 68 -5.82 0.75 -0.38
CA GLN A 68 -6.10 1.62 -1.53
C GLN A 68 -5.75 3.09 -1.27
N PHE A 69 -5.66 3.49 0.01
CA PHE A 69 -5.29 4.84 0.43
C PHE A 69 -3.83 4.97 0.84
N GLU A 70 -3.05 3.90 0.77
CA GLU A 70 -1.63 3.93 1.11
C GLU A 70 -0.82 4.63 0.01
N THR A 71 0.09 5.49 0.44
CA THR A 71 1.06 6.13 -0.46
C THR A 71 2.02 5.06 -0.97
N PRO A 72 2.23 4.95 -2.30
CA PRO A 72 3.24 4.08 -2.85
C PRO A 72 4.61 4.35 -2.22
N ARG A 73 5.33 3.30 -1.89
CA ARG A 73 6.66 3.40 -1.29
C ARG A 73 7.70 3.14 -2.36
N LEU A 74 8.68 4.05 -2.46
CA LEU A 74 9.78 3.90 -3.40
C LEU A 74 10.48 2.55 -3.27
N GLU A 75 10.68 2.07 -2.05
CA GLU A 75 11.31 0.76 -1.81
C GLU A 75 10.49 -0.40 -2.40
N HIS A 76 9.16 -0.31 -2.39
CA HIS A 76 8.29 -1.32 -2.97
C HIS A 76 8.40 -1.34 -4.50
N GLU A 77 8.36 -0.18 -5.12
CA GLU A 77 8.53 -0.03 -6.57
C GLU A 77 9.91 -0.50 -7.04
N LEU A 78 10.96 -0.17 -6.28
CA LEU A 78 12.33 -0.58 -6.59
C LEU A 78 12.52 -2.09 -6.43
N VAL A 79 11.99 -2.70 -5.37
CA VAL A 79 12.06 -4.16 -5.21
C VAL A 79 11.35 -4.86 -6.34
N ASP A 80 10.17 -4.39 -6.73
CA ASP A 80 9.41 -4.95 -7.85
C ASP A 80 10.11 -4.71 -9.20
N LEU A 81 10.82 -3.58 -9.36
CA LEU A 81 11.60 -3.27 -10.56
C LEU A 81 12.85 -4.16 -10.72
N TYR A 82 13.61 -4.36 -9.65
CA TYR A 82 14.93 -5.04 -9.72
C TYR A 82 14.86 -6.55 -9.50
N PHE A 83 13.81 -7.05 -8.85
CA PHE A 83 13.70 -8.46 -8.48
C PHE A 83 12.38 -9.05 -8.98
N ARG A 84 12.42 -10.34 -9.29
CA ARG A 84 11.23 -11.14 -9.58
C ARG A 84 11.27 -12.46 -8.84
N LYS A 85 10.12 -13.09 -8.70
CA LYS A 85 10.05 -14.45 -8.17
C LYS A 85 10.63 -15.43 -9.19
N PRO A 86 11.33 -16.49 -8.74
CA PRO A 86 11.71 -17.58 -9.62
C PRO A 86 10.45 -18.28 -10.15
N THR A 87 10.49 -18.71 -11.39
CA THR A 87 9.50 -19.63 -11.97
C THR A 87 9.78 -21.06 -11.51
N ASP A 88 8.84 -21.98 -11.76
CA ASP A 88 8.99 -23.40 -11.35
C ASP A 88 10.23 -24.08 -11.98
N SER A 89 10.72 -23.57 -13.11
CA SER A 89 11.89 -24.08 -13.83
C SER A 89 13.20 -23.38 -13.46
N GLU A 90 13.17 -22.34 -12.62
CA GLU A 90 14.33 -21.53 -12.27
C GLU A 90 14.75 -21.71 -10.80
N LEU A 91 16.05 -21.82 -10.60
CA LEU A 91 16.62 -21.74 -9.25
C LEU A 91 16.81 -20.27 -8.88
N GLY A 92 16.03 -19.79 -7.89
CA GLY A 92 16.25 -18.46 -7.32
C GLY A 92 17.49 -18.42 -6.44
N GLU A 93 18.11 -17.26 -6.32
CA GLU A 93 19.23 -17.02 -5.42
C GLU A 93 18.78 -16.48 -4.07
N PHE A 94 19.57 -16.76 -3.02
CA PHE A 94 19.36 -16.14 -1.71
C PHE A 94 19.80 -14.68 -1.72
N MET A 95 18.89 -13.78 -1.36
CA MET A 95 19.11 -12.34 -1.28
C MET A 95 18.88 -11.85 0.15
N SER A 96 19.90 -11.32 0.79
CA SER A 96 19.73 -10.62 2.07
C SER A 96 19.18 -9.21 1.84
N VAL A 97 18.45 -8.68 2.81
CA VAL A 97 17.91 -7.30 2.73
C VAL A 97 19.03 -6.27 2.54
N ALA A 98 20.17 -6.46 3.21
CA ALA A 98 21.31 -5.56 3.07
C ALA A 98 21.88 -5.53 1.64
N ARG A 99 22.04 -6.72 1.01
CA ARG A 99 22.51 -6.84 -0.37
C ARG A 99 21.49 -6.24 -1.36
N ALA A 100 20.20 -6.52 -1.15
CA ALA A 100 19.15 -5.94 -1.97
C ALA A 100 19.15 -4.41 -1.88
N LEU A 101 19.30 -3.87 -0.65
CA LEU A 101 19.41 -2.43 -0.43
C LEU A 101 20.59 -1.81 -1.20
N GLN A 102 21.76 -2.46 -1.21
CA GLN A 102 22.91 -1.99 -1.98
C GLN A 102 22.62 -1.95 -3.49
N ILE A 103 21.94 -2.97 -4.02
CA ILE A 103 21.59 -3.05 -5.46
C ILE A 103 20.63 -1.91 -5.83
N ILE A 104 19.55 -1.75 -5.07
CA ILE A 104 18.51 -0.75 -5.40
C ILE A 104 18.89 0.69 -5.06
N SER A 105 19.88 0.91 -4.17
CA SER A 105 20.35 2.27 -3.83
C SER A 105 21.26 2.87 -4.91
N ASN A 106 21.69 2.07 -5.88
CA ASN A 106 22.63 2.53 -6.90
C ASN A 106 21.94 3.59 -7.80
N GLY A 107 22.46 4.81 -7.79
CA GLY A 107 21.92 5.92 -8.58
C GLY A 107 20.71 6.65 -7.95
N ILE A 108 20.36 6.35 -6.71
CA ILE A 108 19.24 7.01 -5.99
C ILE A 108 19.81 7.92 -4.90
N SER A 109 19.44 9.19 -4.93
CA SER A 109 19.85 10.19 -3.93
C SER A 109 19.08 10.07 -2.60
N GLN A 110 17.90 9.47 -2.62
CA GLN A 110 17.07 9.30 -1.43
C GLN A 110 17.55 8.14 -0.56
N LYS A 111 17.60 8.36 0.75
CA LYS A 111 17.96 7.31 1.72
C LYS A 111 16.84 6.28 1.84
N LEU A 112 17.10 5.05 1.41
CA LEU A 112 16.18 3.92 1.52
C LEU A 112 16.29 3.24 2.89
N SER A 113 15.18 2.66 3.35
CA SER A 113 15.09 1.94 4.63
C SER A 113 15.17 0.43 4.44
N ALA A 114 16.12 -0.24 5.12
CA ALA A 114 16.21 -1.69 5.12
C ALA A 114 14.92 -2.38 5.63
N VAL A 115 14.22 -1.75 6.58
CA VAL A 115 12.96 -2.26 7.10
C VAL A 115 11.89 -2.24 6.01
N ASN A 116 11.79 -1.14 5.25
CA ASN A 116 10.82 -1.00 4.18
C ASN A 116 11.15 -1.95 3.01
N VAL A 117 12.43 -2.12 2.66
CA VAL A 117 12.86 -3.12 1.66
C VAL A 117 12.44 -4.53 2.07
N GLY A 118 12.68 -4.91 3.34
CA GLY A 118 12.26 -6.22 3.84
C GLY A 118 10.74 -6.41 3.84
N ARG A 119 9.97 -5.35 4.09
CA ARG A 119 8.51 -5.37 3.96
C ARG A 119 8.08 -5.49 2.51
N ALA A 120 8.68 -4.72 1.61
CA ALA A 120 8.38 -4.78 0.18
C ALA A 120 8.52 -6.21 -0.38
N PHE A 121 9.58 -6.92 -0.03
CA PHE A 121 9.71 -8.34 -0.40
C PHE A 121 8.58 -9.21 0.13
N SER A 122 8.15 -8.98 1.38
CA SER A 122 7.06 -9.75 2.00
C SER A 122 5.70 -9.41 1.37
N ASP A 123 5.43 -8.14 1.10
CA ASP A 123 4.19 -7.63 0.51
C ASP A 123 4.04 -8.12 -0.94
N LEU A 124 5.15 -8.16 -1.69
CA LEU A 124 5.23 -8.73 -3.03
C LEU A 124 5.19 -10.28 -3.03
N GLY A 125 5.19 -10.91 -1.86
CA GLY A 125 5.03 -12.36 -1.70
C GLY A 125 6.26 -13.17 -2.10
N PHE A 126 7.48 -12.64 -1.93
CA PHE A 126 8.71 -13.41 -2.08
C PHE A 126 8.87 -14.43 -0.95
N LYS A 127 9.42 -15.61 -1.29
CA LYS A 127 9.65 -16.68 -0.32
C LYS A 127 10.75 -16.29 0.66
N ARG A 128 10.37 -16.16 1.94
CA ARG A 128 11.33 -15.86 3.02
C ARG A 128 12.11 -17.10 3.40
N VAL A 129 13.42 -16.94 3.55
CA VAL A 129 14.34 -18.02 3.94
C VAL A 129 15.27 -17.51 5.04
N ARG A 130 15.62 -18.42 5.94
CA ARG A 130 16.61 -18.19 7.00
C ARG A 130 17.78 -19.15 6.77
N THR A 131 18.98 -18.59 6.69
CA THR A 131 20.23 -19.34 6.75
C THR A 131 20.78 -19.30 8.19
N ASN A 132 21.85 -20.04 8.45
CA ASN A 132 22.49 -20.03 9.78
C ASN A 132 23.01 -18.64 10.18
N SER A 133 23.35 -17.78 9.22
CA SER A 133 23.97 -16.46 9.46
C SER A 133 23.06 -15.29 9.17
N SER A 134 21.99 -15.45 8.37
CA SER A 134 21.17 -14.31 7.94
C SER A 134 19.74 -14.70 7.56
N ARG A 135 18.89 -13.67 7.48
CA ARG A 135 17.50 -13.77 6.94
C ARG A 135 17.45 -13.06 5.61
N GLY A 136 16.70 -13.62 4.66
CA GLY A 136 16.54 -13.05 3.33
C GLY A 136 15.38 -13.68 2.57
N PHE A 137 15.42 -13.53 1.27
CA PHE A 137 14.39 -13.96 0.35
C PHE A 137 14.99 -14.72 -0.82
N ILE A 138 14.20 -15.58 -1.46
CA ILE A 138 14.58 -16.23 -2.70
C ILE A 138 14.08 -15.35 -3.85
N VAL A 139 15.01 -14.91 -4.69
CA VAL A 139 14.75 -13.97 -5.78
C VAL A 139 15.48 -14.37 -7.05
N VAL A 140 15.07 -13.77 -8.15
CA VAL A 140 15.84 -13.67 -9.39
C VAL A 140 16.06 -12.19 -9.66
N CYS A 141 17.32 -11.77 -9.82
CA CYS A 141 17.65 -10.40 -10.19
C CYS A 141 17.29 -10.19 -11.67
N ARG A 142 16.60 -9.12 -11.99
CA ARG A 142 16.32 -8.76 -13.39
C ARG A 142 17.56 -8.22 -14.06
N SER A 143 17.77 -8.60 -15.32
CA SER A 143 18.80 -8.01 -16.17
C SER A 143 18.45 -6.57 -16.53
N ALA A 144 19.44 -5.81 -17.02
CA ALA A 144 19.21 -4.44 -17.47
C ALA A 144 18.15 -4.34 -18.60
N GLU A 145 18.07 -5.35 -19.45
CA GLU A 145 17.09 -5.44 -20.53
C GLU A 145 15.69 -5.72 -19.97
N GLU A 146 15.57 -6.64 -19.01
CA GLU A 146 14.30 -6.93 -18.33
C GLU A 146 13.80 -5.73 -17.54
N ILE A 147 14.68 -4.96 -16.89
CA ILE A 147 14.33 -3.73 -16.16
C ILE A 147 13.75 -2.70 -17.14
N LYS A 148 14.41 -2.46 -18.28
CA LYS A 148 13.91 -1.53 -19.30
C LYS A 148 12.55 -1.97 -19.86
N ALA A 149 12.38 -3.24 -20.16
CA ALA A 149 11.13 -3.78 -20.66
C ALA A 149 10.01 -3.68 -19.62
N TYR A 150 10.33 -3.85 -18.34
CA TYR A 150 9.37 -3.70 -17.24
C TYR A 150 8.94 -2.24 -17.05
N GLN A 151 9.89 -1.30 -17.08
CA GLN A 151 9.61 0.13 -17.02
C GLN A 151 8.72 0.59 -18.17
N HIS A 152 8.98 0.11 -19.38
CA HIS A 152 8.16 0.44 -20.54
C HIS A 152 6.71 -0.02 -20.40
N ARG A 153 6.49 -1.23 -19.83
CA ARG A 153 5.13 -1.73 -19.52
C ARG A 153 4.42 -0.86 -18.49
N LEU A 154 5.08 -0.52 -17.38
CA LEU A 154 4.50 0.36 -16.36
C LEU A 154 4.11 1.74 -16.92
N SER A 155 4.91 2.28 -17.85
CA SER A 155 4.61 3.55 -18.50
C SER A 155 3.43 3.45 -19.47
N ALA A 156 3.24 2.31 -20.12
CA ALA A 156 2.11 2.07 -21.02
C ALA A 156 0.78 1.90 -20.23
N ASP A 157 0.83 1.23 -19.09
CA ASP A 157 -0.33 1.02 -18.22
C ASP A 157 -0.73 2.31 -17.46
N ALA A 158 0.17 3.28 -17.33
CA ALA A 158 -0.05 4.56 -16.66
C ALA A 158 -0.67 5.64 -17.55
N GLN A 159 -0.92 5.39 -18.85
CA GLN A 159 -1.66 6.31 -19.69
C GLN A 159 -3.15 6.25 -19.34
N PRO A 160 -3.77 7.34 -18.81
CA PRO A 160 -5.20 7.36 -18.60
C PRO A 160 -5.89 7.26 -19.96
N ASP A 161 -6.91 6.42 -20.06
CA ASP A 161 -7.86 6.44 -21.17
C ASP A 161 -8.43 7.86 -21.26
N THR A 162 -7.87 8.65 -22.18
CA THR A 162 -8.48 9.88 -22.63
C THR A 162 -9.63 9.52 -23.57
N ALA A 163 -10.69 8.97 -23.03
CA ALA A 163 -12.00 8.98 -23.68
C ALA A 163 -12.65 10.31 -23.33
N ASP A 164 -12.34 11.28 -24.18
CA ASP A 164 -13.12 12.47 -24.43
C ASP A 164 -14.54 12.04 -24.85
N ASP A 165 -15.52 12.26 -23.97
CA ASP A 165 -16.93 12.39 -24.35
C ASP A 165 -17.66 13.16 -23.24
N LEU A 166 -17.49 14.49 -23.26
CA LEU A 166 -18.45 15.40 -22.64
C LEU A 166 -19.43 15.81 -23.73
N PRO A 167 -20.68 15.38 -23.69
CA PRO A 167 -21.72 15.99 -24.53
C PRO A 167 -22.02 17.40 -24.02
N CYS A 168 -22.05 18.34 -24.93
CA CYS A 168 -22.50 19.73 -24.76
C CYS A 168 -23.92 19.83 -24.20
#